data_6c6725db0bc1514a3405bd8c2e2fa94f
#
_entry.id   6c6725db0bc1514a3405bd8c2e2fa94f
#
_cell.length_a   1.000
_cell.length_b   1.000
_cell.length_c   1.000
_cell.angle_alpha   90.00
_cell.angle_beta   90.00
_cell.angle_gamma   90.00
#
_symmetry.space_group_name_H-M   'P 1'
#
loop_
_entity.id
_entity.type
_entity.pdbx_description
1 polymer ?
#
loop_
_entity_poly.entity_id
_entity_poly.type
_entity_poly.pdbx_seq_one_letter_code
_entity_poly.pdbx_strand_id
1 'polypeptide(L)' 'MSSEVPIDRQQQKVTEFLRLLPLTMEIAGLPMSEAGRHFNEGQMELRANTLKLAYKFARQLILDVAK' A
#
# COMPACT_ATOMS: atom_id res chain seq x y z
N MET A 1 2.26 -25.64 14.75
CA MET A 1 1.51 -24.91 15.54
C MET A 1 0.58 -23.95 14.89
N SER A 2 -0.60 -23.93 15.44
CA SER A 2 -1.66 -23.11 14.88
C SER A 2 -1.36 -21.62 14.93
N SER A 3 -0.55 -21.18 15.86
CA SER A 3 -0.23 -19.77 16.00
C SER A 3 0.54 -19.21 14.80
N GLU A 4 1.17 -20.07 14.02
CA GLU A 4 1.93 -19.63 12.86
C GLU A 4 1.03 -19.22 11.69
N VAL A 5 -0.17 -19.79 11.62
CA VAL A 5 -1.07 -19.52 10.50
C VAL A 5 -1.48 -18.05 10.43
N PRO A 6 -1.93 -17.40 11.52
CA PRO A 6 -2.23 -15.97 11.46
C PRO A 6 -1.03 -15.12 11.08
N ILE A 7 0.16 -15.48 11.58
CA ILE A 7 1.39 -14.75 11.26
C ILE A 7 1.69 -14.86 9.76
N ASP A 8 1.53 -16.06 9.20
CA ASP A 8 1.77 -16.26 7.77
C ASP A 8 0.82 -15.42 6.92
N ARG A 9 -0.45 -15.34 7.31
CA ARG A 9 -1.42 -14.53 6.59
C ARG A 9 -1.05 -13.06 6.64
N GLN A 10 -0.60 -12.58 7.80
CA GLN A 10 -0.17 -11.20 7.93
C GLN A 10 1.05 -10.91 7.06
N GLN A 11 1.99 -11.83 7.04
CA GLN A 11 3.18 -11.67 6.21
C GLN A 11 2.82 -11.68 4.72
N GLN A 12 1.89 -12.54 4.34
CA GLN A 12 1.43 -12.57 2.94
C GLN A 12 0.77 -11.26 2.55
N LYS A 13 -0.03 -10.68 3.43
CA LYS A 13 -0.67 -9.39 3.16
C LYS A 13 0.35 -8.27 3.04
N VAL A 14 1.34 -8.25 3.91
CA VAL A 14 2.41 -7.26 3.86
C VAL A 14 3.22 -7.43 2.58
N THR A 15 3.56 -8.67 2.24
CA THR A 15 4.31 -8.95 1.01
C THR A 15 3.54 -8.50 -0.21
N GLU A 16 2.24 -8.77 -0.26
CA GLU A 16 1.40 -8.34 -1.37
C GLU A 16 1.37 -6.82 -1.46
N PHE A 17 1.21 -6.15 -0.33
CA PHE A 17 1.23 -4.68 -0.31
C PHE A 17 2.53 -4.15 -0.89
N LEU A 18 3.66 -4.71 -0.47
CA LEU A 18 4.96 -4.25 -0.94
C LEU A 18 5.16 -4.52 -2.44
N ARG A 19 4.66 -5.64 -2.93
CA ARG A 19 4.73 -5.95 -4.36
C ARG A 19 3.90 -4.99 -5.18
N LEU A 20 2.76 -4.58 -4.66
CA LEU A 20 1.86 -3.69 -5.38
C LEU A 20 2.15 -2.21 -5.10
N LEU A 21 3.18 -1.92 -4.32
CA LEU A 21 3.48 -0.54 -3.96
C LEU A 21 3.74 0.35 -5.17
N PRO A 22 4.53 -0.07 -6.18
CA PRO A 22 4.70 0.77 -7.38
C PRO A 22 3.38 1.10 -8.08
N LEU A 23 2.51 0.11 -8.23
CA LEU A 23 1.19 0.33 -8.84
C LEU A 23 0.32 1.21 -7.94
N THR A 24 0.38 0.97 -6.64
CA THR A 24 -0.34 1.76 -5.65
C THR A 24 0.07 3.23 -5.73
N MET A 25 1.37 3.49 -5.82
CA MET A 25 1.88 4.86 -5.93
C MET A 25 1.42 5.53 -7.22
N GLU A 26 1.39 4.77 -8.31
CA GLU A 26 0.92 5.29 -9.59
C GLU A 26 -0.55 5.70 -9.51
N ILE A 27 -1.38 4.87 -8.89
CA ILE A 27 -2.79 5.17 -8.72
C ILE A 27 -3.00 6.34 -7.77
N ALA A 28 -2.21 6.39 -6.70
CA ALA A 28 -2.33 7.45 -5.70
C ALA A 28 -1.99 8.83 -6.27
N GLY A 29 -1.06 8.87 -7.21
CA GLY A 29 -0.65 10.14 -7.81
C GLY A 29 0.01 11.09 -6.85
N LEU A 30 0.54 10.60 -5.73
CA LEU A 30 1.22 11.44 -4.77
C LEU A 30 2.62 11.76 -5.27
N PRO A 31 3.06 13.03 -5.15
CA PRO A 31 4.43 13.36 -5.49
C PRO A 31 5.40 12.66 -4.53
N MET A 32 6.56 12.30 -5.06
CA MET A 32 7.60 11.73 -4.24
C MET A 32 8.13 12.77 -3.26
N SER A 33 8.50 12.29 -2.08
CA SER A 33 9.08 13.18 -1.08
C SER A 33 10.48 13.61 -1.51
N GLU A 34 10.74 14.90 -1.40
CA GLU A 34 12.08 15.43 -1.67
C GLU A 34 12.97 15.21 -0.47
N ALA A 35 14.27 15.07 -0.71
CA ALA A 35 15.24 14.94 0.37
C ALA A 35 15.14 16.16 1.28
N GLY A 36 15.12 15.94 2.58
CA GLY A 36 15.05 17.01 3.57
C GLY A 36 13.66 17.59 3.81
N ARG A 37 12.67 17.14 3.06
CA ARG A 37 11.32 17.62 3.27
C ARG A 37 10.66 16.87 4.42
N HIS A 38 10.03 17.62 5.30
CA HIS A 38 9.35 17.06 6.45
C HIS A 38 7.85 17.30 6.35
N PHE A 39 7.08 16.29 6.68
CA PHE A 39 5.63 16.39 6.71
C PHE A 39 5.15 16.45 8.17
N ASN A 40 4.12 17.23 8.41
CA ASN A 40 3.49 17.21 9.72
C ASN A 40 2.57 15.99 9.84
N GLU A 41 2.03 15.76 11.05
CA GLU A 41 1.21 14.59 11.32
C GLU A 41 -0.01 14.52 10.41
N GLY A 42 -0.70 15.64 10.21
CA GLY A 42 -1.87 15.68 9.34
C GLY A 42 -1.55 15.33 7.90
N GLN A 43 -0.41 15.82 7.41
CA GLN A 43 0.02 15.52 6.04
C GLN A 43 0.38 14.03 5.92
N MET A 44 1.07 13.47 6.91
CA MET A 44 1.41 12.05 6.90
C MET A 44 0.16 11.19 6.93
N GLU A 45 -0.82 11.55 7.73
CA GLU A 45 -2.07 10.83 7.83
C GLU A 45 -2.83 10.85 6.50
N LEU A 46 -2.89 12.01 5.86
CA LEU A 46 -3.53 12.12 4.56
C LEU A 46 -2.85 11.24 3.52
N ARG A 47 -1.51 11.26 3.50
CA ARG A 47 -0.75 10.43 2.55
C ARG A 47 -0.98 8.94 2.81
N ALA A 48 -0.98 8.53 4.09
CA ALA A 48 -1.23 7.13 4.44
C ALA A 48 -2.62 6.68 4.03
N ASN A 49 -3.63 7.52 4.27
CA ASN A 49 -5.00 7.19 3.90
C ASN A 49 -5.16 7.12 2.38
N THR A 50 -4.50 8.00 1.65
CA THR A 50 -4.50 7.96 0.19
C THR A 50 -3.88 6.67 -0.32
N LEU A 51 -2.78 6.23 0.30
CA LEU A 51 -2.14 4.97 -0.09
C LEU A 51 -3.01 3.76 0.20
N LYS A 52 -3.71 3.77 1.32
CA LYS A 52 -4.64 2.67 1.65
C LYS A 52 -5.74 2.54 0.60
N LEU A 53 -6.32 3.66 0.21
CA LEU A 53 -7.36 3.66 -0.80
C LEU A 53 -6.82 3.25 -2.16
N ALA A 54 -5.67 3.78 -2.54
CA ALA A 54 -5.02 3.43 -3.80
C ALA A 54 -4.66 1.95 -3.84
N TYR A 55 -4.24 1.38 -2.73
CA TYR A 55 -3.93 -0.03 -2.65
C TYR A 55 -5.18 -0.89 -2.93
N LYS A 56 -6.32 -0.47 -2.40
CA LYS A 56 -7.57 -1.17 -2.67
C LYS A 56 -7.85 -1.24 -4.17
N PHE A 57 -7.66 -0.13 -4.87
CA PHE A 57 -7.85 -0.10 -6.31
C PHE A 57 -6.77 -0.87 -7.06
N ALA A 58 -5.53 -0.86 -6.56
CA ALA A 58 -4.45 -1.64 -7.17
C ALA A 58 -4.77 -3.13 -7.14
N ARG A 59 -5.25 -3.64 -6.00
CA ARG A 59 -5.65 -5.03 -5.88
C ARG A 59 -6.79 -5.36 -6.83
N GLN A 60 -7.78 -4.48 -6.92
CA GLN A 60 -8.90 -4.70 -7.81
C GLN A 60 -8.45 -4.75 -9.28
N LEU A 61 -7.55 -3.87 -9.63
CA LEU A 61 -7.02 -3.84 -10.99
C LEU A 61 -6.31 -5.14 -11.35
N ILE A 62 -5.49 -5.67 -10.44
CA ILE A 62 -4.80 -6.94 -10.66
C ILE A 62 -5.81 -8.07 -10.88
N LEU A 63 -6.86 -8.11 -10.06
CA LEU A 63 -7.90 -9.13 -10.21
C LEU A 63 -8.62 -9.00 -11.56
N ASP A 64 -8.89 -7.78 -11.99
CA ASP A 64 -9.56 -7.53 -13.26
C ASP A 64 -8.69 -7.94 -14.44
N VAL A 65 -7.40 -7.65 -14.38
CA VAL A 65 -6.46 -8.01 -15.46
C VAL A 65 -6.26 -9.51 -15.51
N ALA A 66 -6.31 -10.20 -14.39
CA ALA A 66 -6.05 -11.63 -14.30
C ALA A 66 -7.22 -12.50 -14.77
N LYS A 67 -8.38 -11.92 -15.05
CA LYS A 67 -9.53 -12.68 -15.51
C LYS A 67 -9.30 -13.33 -16.88
#